data_c5788ec51393390b1124280d58b8b51c
#
_entry.id   c5788ec51393390b1124280d58b8b51c
#
_cell.length_a   1.000
_cell.length_b   1.000
_cell.length_c   1.000
_cell.angle_alpha   90.00
_cell.angle_beta   90.00
_cell.angle_gamma   90.00
#
_symmetry.space_group_name_H-M   'P 1'
#
loop_
_entity.id
_entity.type
_entity.pdbx_description
1 polymer ?
#
loop_
_entity_poly.entity_id
_entity_poly.type
_entity_poly.pdbx_seq_one_letter_code
_entity_poly.pdbx_strand_id
1 'polypeptide(L)'
;MTIKGKTACLLAASTLCVTGVQAMAQTQDELDALRARVEALEAANAGSGTGDLRIGNTTLDVYGYVKADFFYDFDFDQGDTAFVNVIGEPSAATSGSFSATVRQSRIGLRTNTPSAIGDISGQLELDLFASNGTAELRLRHANIGIGDHWLIGQTWTNFMPLDTYPTSVEFNGPVGIPFARVPQIRYTNTFGSATTVSFSIEENVSGSNSDDPVLTGAVEYNDGKYLARASVLYGKAESGSVEVDQTGFTLSGSIRPWEGGLFQVNYVNGEAIGPYLIGLGDAIVGGEANDVDGYTVEFRQDITPKWNVGIAYGYEDYDLPTSTGTLSFTELETIHVNAFYKATDSLTLSAEYIYGERNDEPTGRTFDGSRVQLAAQLNF
;
A
#
# COMPACT_ATOMS: atom_id res chain seq x y z
N MET A 1 77.19 3.99 52.04
CA MET A 1 77.42 4.95 51.02
C MET A 1 77.62 4.25 49.70
N THR A 2 76.55 3.98 48.99
CA THR A 2 76.58 3.19 47.73
C THR A 2 75.48 3.67 46.81
N ILE A 3 75.90 4.18 45.69
CA ILE A 3 75.07 4.60 44.55
C ILE A 3 74.61 3.35 43.80
N LYS A 4 73.43 2.89 44.10
CA LYS A 4 72.75 1.84 43.32
C LYS A 4 71.26 2.10 43.23
N GLY A 5 70.86 3.13 42.51
CA GLY A 5 69.42 3.44 42.38
C GLY A 5 68.97 4.18 41.15
N LYS A 6 69.90 4.57 40.27
CA LYS A 6 69.58 5.40 39.10
C LYS A 6 69.56 4.66 37.72
N THR A 7 70.05 3.42 37.67
CA THR A 7 70.11 2.68 36.40
C THR A 7 68.85 1.81 36.13
N ALA A 8 68.08 1.50 37.16
CA ALA A 8 66.89 0.70 36.98
C ALA A 8 65.68 1.52 36.44
N CYS A 9 65.63 2.84 36.70
CA CYS A 9 64.53 3.69 36.20
C CYS A 9 64.65 4.02 34.70
N LEU A 10 65.84 4.03 34.13
CA LEU A 10 66.01 4.33 32.69
C LEU A 10 65.66 3.13 31.81
N LEU A 11 65.85 1.92 32.25
CA LEU A 11 65.43 0.75 31.47
C LEU A 11 63.90 0.52 31.49
N ALA A 12 63.22 0.84 32.59
CA ALA A 12 61.77 0.72 32.65
C ALA A 12 61.04 1.78 31.80
N ALA A 13 61.62 3.01 31.68
CA ALA A 13 61.06 4.05 30.85
C ALA A 13 61.22 3.78 29.34
N SER A 14 62.36 3.15 28.94
CA SER A 14 62.57 2.77 27.52
C SER A 14 61.64 1.61 27.08
N THR A 15 61.37 0.67 27.97
CA THR A 15 60.47 -0.49 27.66
C THR A 15 59.00 -0.05 27.58
N LEU A 16 58.58 0.90 28.40
CA LEU A 16 57.20 1.46 28.32
C LEU A 16 56.98 2.33 27.07
N CYS A 17 58.02 3.07 26.61
CA CYS A 17 57.90 3.86 25.40
C CYS A 17 57.85 2.95 24.13
N VAL A 18 58.60 1.86 24.11
CA VAL A 18 58.59 0.92 22.94
C VAL A 18 57.25 0.17 22.86
N THR A 19 56.68 -0.25 23.99
CA THR A 19 55.36 -0.95 23.97
C THR A 19 54.23 0.02 23.66
N GLY A 20 54.29 1.30 24.06
CA GLY A 20 53.31 2.34 23.72
C GLY A 20 53.35 2.69 22.22
N VAL A 21 54.49 2.75 21.61
CA VAL A 21 54.63 3.02 20.19
C VAL A 21 54.20 1.84 19.33
N GLN A 22 54.41 0.59 19.76
CA GLN A 22 53.91 -0.60 19.06
C GLN A 22 52.39 -0.73 19.19
N ALA A 23 51.80 -0.43 20.32
CA ALA A 23 50.35 -0.42 20.50
C ALA A 23 49.67 0.69 19.67
N MET A 24 50.29 1.86 19.54
CA MET A 24 49.81 2.96 18.69
C MET A 24 49.95 2.62 17.18
N ALA A 25 51.05 1.95 16.79
CA ALA A 25 51.20 1.50 15.42
C ALA A 25 50.20 0.43 15.02
N GLN A 26 49.89 -0.50 15.91
CA GLN A 26 48.92 -1.57 15.69
C GLN A 26 47.49 -1.03 15.58
N THR A 27 47.12 -0.02 16.37
CA THR A 27 45.81 0.67 16.25
C THR A 27 45.76 1.53 14.98
N GLN A 28 46.83 2.09 14.53
CA GLN A 28 46.90 2.88 13.30
C GLN A 28 46.76 1.96 12.08
N ASP A 29 47.43 0.83 12.05
CA ASP A 29 47.32 -0.18 10.98
C ASP A 29 45.90 -0.76 10.89
N GLU A 30 45.22 -0.99 12.05
CA GLU A 30 43.82 -1.39 12.08
C GLU A 30 42.88 -0.29 11.57
N LEU A 31 43.16 0.97 11.90
CA LEU A 31 42.39 2.11 11.45
C LEU A 31 42.56 2.32 9.92
N ASP A 32 43.74 2.16 9.43
CA ASP A 32 44.04 2.27 7.99
C ASP A 32 43.46 1.11 7.21
N ALA A 33 43.46 -0.12 7.77
CA ALA A 33 42.77 -1.27 7.22
C ALA A 33 41.23 -1.08 7.20
N LEU A 34 40.67 -0.47 8.24
CA LEU A 34 39.24 -0.13 8.29
C LEU A 34 38.87 0.92 7.26
N ARG A 35 39.70 1.99 7.12
CA ARG A 35 39.51 3.02 6.09
C ARG A 35 39.58 2.46 4.69
N ALA A 36 40.56 1.60 4.39
CA ALA A 36 40.67 0.94 3.12
C ALA A 36 39.46 0.04 2.80
N ARG A 37 38.89 -0.59 3.82
CA ARG A 37 37.66 -1.37 3.71
C ARG A 37 36.43 -0.52 3.46
N VAL A 38 36.32 0.63 4.14
CA VAL A 38 35.25 1.61 3.91
C VAL A 38 35.36 2.20 2.50
N GLU A 39 36.56 2.63 2.06
CA GLU A 39 36.80 3.11 0.71
C GLU A 39 36.49 2.06 -0.37
N ALA A 40 36.82 0.79 -0.12
CA ALA A 40 36.50 -0.30 -1.04
C ALA A 40 35.01 -0.57 -1.12
N LEU A 41 34.27 -0.43 0.00
CA LEU A 41 32.82 -0.54 0.05
C LEU A 41 32.13 0.67 -0.61
N GLU A 42 32.66 1.87 -0.39
CA GLU A 42 32.18 3.09 -1.06
C GLU A 42 32.44 3.06 -2.56
N ALA A 43 33.61 2.57 -3.00
CA ALA A 43 33.91 2.40 -4.43
C ALA A 43 33.08 1.29 -5.10
N ALA A 44 32.74 0.22 -4.37
CA ALA A 44 31.82 -0.81 -4.83
C ALA A 44 30.39 -0.30 -4.97
N ASN A 45 29.98 0.62 -4.09
CA ASN A 45 28.68 1.31 -4.16
C ASN A 45 28.65 2.46 -5.18
N ALA A 46 29.75 3.13 -5.44
CA ALA A 46 29.80 4.25 -6.41
C ALA A 46 29.62 3.81 -7.88
N GLY A 47 29.67 2.52 -8.16
CA GLY A 47 29.40 1.94 -9.49
C GLY A 47 27.93 1.57 -9.74
N SER A 48 27.10 1.57 -8.71
CA SER A 48 25.65 1.41 -8.82
C SER A 48 25.01 2.80 -8.72
N GLY A 49 24.29 3.24 -9.75
CA GLY A 49 23.57 4.52 -9.72
C GLY A 49 22.66 4.61 -8.50
N THR A 50 22.72 5.75 -7.81
CA THR A 50 21.82 6.19 -6.74
C THR A 50 21.14 5.09 -5.91
N GLY A 51 21.80 4.60 -4.85
CA GLY A 51 21.10 4.00 -3.70
C GLY A 51 21.01 2.49 -3.63
N ASP A 52 21.31 1.72 -4.66
CA ASP A 52 21.20 0.26 -4.65
C ASP A 52 22.31 -0.41 -3.82
N LEU A 53 21.96 -0.98 -2.70
CA LEU A 53 22.83 -1.87 -1.95
C LEU A 53 22.99 -3.20 -2.70
N ARG A 54 24.21 -3.79 -2.71
CA ARG A 54 24.46 -5.11 -3.29
C ARG A 54 24.98 -6.11 -2.28
N ILE A 55 24.36 -7.31 -2.29
CA ILE A 55 24.79 -8.46 -1.49
C ILE A 55 25.07 -9.62 -2.46
N GLY A 56 26.35 -9.82 -2.82
CA GLY A 56 26.71 -10.75 -3.87
C GLY A 56 26.22 -10.26 -5.24
N ASN A 57 25.41 -11.06 -5.93
CA ASN A 57 24.78 -10.71 -7.21
C ASN A 57 23.34 -10.17 -7.04
N THR A 58 22.86 -10.02 -5.81
CA THR A 58 21.54 -9.47 -5.49
C THR A 58 21.62 -7.97 -5.29
N THR A 59 20.80 -7.19 -5.98
CA THR A 59 20.53 -5.78 -5.68
C THR A 59 19.45 -5.69 -4.61
N LEU A 60 19.58 -4.71 -3.71
CA LEU A 60 18.62 -4.40 -2.66
C LEU A 60 18.26 -2.93 -2.76
N ASP A 61 16.98 -2.63 -2.95
CA ASP A 61 16.41 -1.30 -2.95
C ASP A 61 15.54 -1.12 -1.70
N VAL A 62 15.77 -0.04 -0.95
CA VAL A 62 14.94 0.38 0.19
C VAL A 62 14.08 1.54 -0.26
N TYR A 63 12.77 1.40 -0.15
CA TYR A 63 11.83 2.42 -0.58
C TYR A 63 10.73 2.64 0.45
N GLY A 64 10.04 3.75 0.30
CA GLY A 64 8.92 4.03 1.17
C GLY A 64 8.63 5.51 1.30
N TYR A 65 7.90 5.84 2.33
CA TYR A 65 7.63 7.22 2.69
C TYR A 65 7.28 7.37 4.17
N VAL A 66 7.58 8.54 4.71
CA VAL A 66 7.00 9.03 5.97
C VAL A 66 5.85 9.97 5.61
N LYS A 67 4.67 9.71 6.17
CA LYS A 67 3.48 10.55 5.96
C LYS A 67 2.87 10.95 7.29
N ALA A 68 2.53 12.22 7.42
CA ALA A 68 1.76 12.75 8.52
C ALA A 68 0.46 13.34 7.97
N ASP A 69 -0.65 12.87 8.51
CA ASP A 69 -2.00 13.28 8.17
C ASP A 69 -2.63 14.03 9.34
N PHE A 70 -3.33 15.12 9.04
CA PHE A 70 -4.10 15.93 9.96
C PHE A 70 -5.51 16.07 9.38
N PHE A 71 -6.54 15.70 10.13
CA PHE A 71 -7.90 15.77 9.63
C PHE A 71 -8.87 16.32 10.65
N TYR A 72 -9.93 16.92 10.14
CA TYR A 72 -11.03 17.44 10.89
C TYR A 72 -12.33 16.86 10.34
N ASP A 73 -13.01 16.08 11.17
CA ASP A 73 -14.34 15.54 10.91
C ASP A 73 -15.39 16.53 11.41
N PHE A 74 -16.31 16.94 10.52
CA PHE A 74 -17.33 17.95 10.86
C PHE A 74 -18.52 17.33 11.62
N ASP A 75 -18.99 16.19 11.15
CA ASP A 75 -20.27 15.63 11.55
C ASP A 75 -20.11 14.35 12.36
N PHE A 76 -19.18 13.49 11.97
CA PHE A 76 -18.95 12.19 12.60
C PHE A 76 -17.46 11.82 12.54
N ASP A 77 -16.87 11.42 13.67
CA ASP A 77 -15.49 10.95 13.76
C ASP A 77 -15.36 9.60 13.03
N GLN A 78 -14.70 9.61 11.86
CA GLN A 78 -14.50 8.44 11.00
C GLN A 78 -13.20 7.69 11.32
N GLY A 79 -12.50 8.09 12.37
CA GLY A 79 -11.22 7.48 12.78
C GLY A 79 -10.03 7.88 11.89
N ASP A 80 -8.96 7.10 11.92
CA ASP A 80 -7.71 7.38 11.20
C ASP A 80 -7.83 7.31 9.66
N THR A 81 -8.89 6.66 9.17
CA THR A 81 -9.25 6.56 7.75
C THR A 81 -10.74 6.88 7.59
N ALA A 82 -11.13 7.45 6.46
CA ALA A 82 -12.52 7.79 6.20
C ALA A 82 -13.31 6.56 5.76
N PHE A 83 -13.75 5.74 6.70
CA PHE A 83 -14.65 4.63 6.43
C PHE A 83 -16.11 5.10 6.48
N VAL A 84 -16.71 5.34 5.32
CA VAL A 84 -18.09 5.80 5.20
C VAL A 84 -19.10 4.81 5.80
N ASN A 85 -18.84 3.51 5.77
CA ASN A 85 -19.67 2.45 6.33
C ASN A 85 -19.88 2.53 7.86
N VAL A 86 -19.06 3.32 8.59
CA VAL A 86 -19.21 3.52 10.04
C VAL A 86 -19.91 4.83 10.41
N ILE A 87 -20.25 5.70 9.46
CA ILE A 87 -20.92 6.96 9.73
C ILE A 87 -22.27 6.69 10.39
N GLY A 88 -22.51 7.31 11.54
CA GLY A 88 -23.73 7.17 12.32
C GLY A 88 -24.33 8.50 12.72
N GLU A 89 -25.20 8.50 13.74
CA GLU A 89 -25.79 9.74 14.26
C GLU A 89 -24.73 10.69 14.78
N PRO A 90 -24.71 11.94 14.31
CA PRO A 90 -23.91 12.98 14.92
C PRO A 90 -24.23 13.15 16.41
N SER A 91 -23.21 13.29 17.22
CA SER A 91 -23.35 13.55 18.66
C SER A 91 -22.29 14.55 19.11
N ALA A 92 -22.47 15.13 20.29
CA ALA A 92 -21.46 16.01 20.87
C ALA A 92 -20.10 15.32 21.13
N ALA A 93 -20.07 13.97 21.11
CA ALA A 93 -18.85 13.18 21.26
C ALA A 93 -18.18 12.81 19.92
N THR A 94 -18.90 12.92 18.81
CA THR A 94 -18.42 12.49 17.49
C THR A 94 -18.28 13.62 16.48
N SER A 95 -18.94 14.76 16.66
CA SER A 95 -18.87 15.91 15.75
C SER A 95 -17.79 16.92 16.17
N GLY A 96 -17.18 17.55 15.19
CA GLY A 96 -16.12 18.55 15.41
C GLY A 96 -14.81 17.94 15.91
N SER A 97 -14.44 16.76 15.44
CA SER A 97 -13.24 16.02 15.86
C SER A 97 -12.01 16.43 15.06
N PHE A 98 -10.93 16.82 15.75
CA PHE A 98 -9.60 16.98 15.14
C PHE A 98 -8.71 15.81 15.55
N SER A 99 -8.06 15.20 14.56
CA SER A 99 -7.14 14.08 14.77
C SER A 99 -5.92 14.18 13.86
N ALA A 100 -4.87 13.42 14.20
CA ALA A 100 -3.67 13.30 13.39
C ALA A 100 -3.13 11.88 13.47
N THR A 101 -2.56 11.40 12.37
CA THR A 101 -1.96 10.07 12.30
C THR A 101 -0.69 10.06 11.45
N VAL A 102 0.19 9.10 11.73
CA VAL A 102 1.38 8.79 10.91
C VAL A 102 1.32 7.36 10.37
N ARG A 103 0.21 6.66 10.59
CA ARG A 103 0.06 5.22 10.36
C ARG A 103 0.14 4.83 8.88
N GLN A 104 -0.09 5.78 7.97
CA GLN A 104 0.05 5.56 6.54
C GLN A 104 1.52 5.48 6.08
N SER A 105 2.49 5.88 6.95
CA SER A 105 3.92 5.73 6.67
C SER A 105 4.27 4.29 6.32
N ARG A 106 5.20 4.12 5.40
CA ARG A 106 5.47 2.84 4.75
C ARG A 106 6.95 2.63 4.56
N ILE A 107 7.40 1.39 4.77
CA ILE A 107 8.76 0.94 4.43
C ILE A 107 8.68 -0.33 3.60
N GLY A 108 9.48 -0.41 2.55
CA GLY A 108 9.58 -1.57 1.69
C GLY A 108 11.01 -1.90 1.32
N LEU A 109 11.24 -3.17 1.03
CA LEU A 109 12.47 -3.71 0.48
C LEU A 109 12.14 -4.39 -0.84
N ARG A 110 12.92 -4.13 -1.88
CA ARG A 110 12.92 -4.88 -3.13
C ARG A 110 14.28 -5.52 -3.35
N THR A 111 14.27 -6.73 -3.85
CA THR A 111 15.50 -7.42 -4.24
C THR A 111 15.40 -7.87 -5.69
N ASN A 112 16.52 -7.91 -6.40
CA ASN A 112 16.62 -8.54 -7.71
C ASN A 112 17.91 -9.33 -7.81
N THR A 113 17.78 -10.61 -8.18
CA THR A 113 18.89 -11.56 -8.31
C THR A 113 18.84 -12.21 -9.70
N PRO A 114 19.79 -11.90 -10.60
CA PRO A 114 19.89 -12.59 -11.89
C PRO A 114 20.08 -14.10 -11.72
N SER A 115 19.31 -14.89 -12.47
CA SER A 115 19.40 -16.35 -12.44
C SER A 115 19.25 -17.00 -13.83
N ALA A 116 19.51 -18.31 -13.92
CA ALA A 116 19.37 -19.07 -15.15
C ALA A 116 17.90 -19.25 -15.63
N ILE A 117 16.94 -19.04 -14.75
CA ILE A 117 15.49 -19.14 -15.04
C ILE A 117 14.81 -17.76 -15.19
N GLY A 118 15.62 -16.71 -15.38
CA GLY A 118 15.20 -15.31 -15.34
C GLY A 118 15.55 -14.65 -14.01
N ASP A 119 15.32 -13.35 -13.90
CA ASP A 119 15.54 -12.62 -12.68
C ASP A 119 14.59 -13.10 -11.58
N ILE A 120 15.12 -13.27 -10.36
CA ILE A 120 14.32 -13.57 -9.18
C ILE A 120 14.20 -12.29 -8.38
N SER A 121 12.99 -11.74 -8.28
CA SER A 121 12.70 -10.55 -7.49
C SER A 121 12.04 -10.93 -6.17
N GLY A 122 12.21 -10.08 -5.16
CA GLY A 122 11.51 -10.16 -3.90
C GLY A 122 10.96 -8.79 -3.51
N GLN A 123 9.80 -8.77 -2.87
CA GLN A 123 9.23 -7.57 -2.29
C GLN A 123 8.72 -7.86 -0.87
N LEU A 124 9.09 -7.00 0.08
CA LEU A 124 8.51 -6.94 1.42
C LEU A 124 8.11 -5.50 1.69
N GLU A 125 6.84 -5.24 2.01
CA GLU A 125 6.34 -3.91 2.34
C GLU A 125 5.47 -3.94 3.59
N LEU A 126 5.70 -2.99 4.49
CA LEU A 126 4.99 -2.81 5.75
C LEU A 126 4.44 -1.39 5.87
N ASP A 127 3.29 -1.24 6.51
CA ASP A 127 2.77 0.03 7.03
C ASP A 127 2.47 -0.07 8.53
N LEU A 128 1.86 0.97 9.12
CA LEU A 128 1.58 1.05 10.55
C LEU A 128 0.08 0.88 10.86
N PHE A 129 -0.71 0.30 9.97
CA PHE A 129 -2.16 0.10 10.11
C PHE A 129 -2.54 -1.28 10.65
N ALA A 130 -1.86 -1.79 11.68
CA ALA A 130 -2.35 -2.99 12.37
C ALA A 130 -3.72 -2.72 13.03
N SER A 131 -4.48 -3.78 13.27
CA SER A 131 -5.93 -3.75 13.58
C SER A 131 -6.34 -3.16 14.93
N ASN A 132 -5.40 -2.88 15.82
CA ASN A 132 -5.67 -2.46 17.20
C ASN A 132 -5.78 -0.94 17.41
N GLY A 133 -5.74 -0.13 16.34
CA GLY A 133 -5.79 1.34 16.42
C GLY A 133 -4.48 2.02 16.84
N THR A 134 -3.41 1.25 17.10
CA THR A 134 -2.08 1.79 17.39
C THR A 134 -1.18 1.78 16.15
N ALA A 135 -0.04 2.48 16.20
CA ALA A 135 0.94 2.50 15.12
C ALA A 135 1.79 1.21 15.15
N GLU A 136 1.18 0.08 14.80
CA GLU A 136 1.83 -1.23 14.74
C GLU A 136 2.04 -1.69 13.29
N LEU A 137 3.09 -2.46 13.07
CA LEU A 137 3.46 -2.96 11.75
C LEU A 137 2.40 -3.92 11.19
N ARG A 138 1.96 -3.66 9.95
CA ARG A 138 1.09 -4.52 9.17
C ARG A 138 1.77 -4.92 7.87
N LEU A 139 1.75 -6.22 7.56
CA LEU A 139 2.25 -6.74 6.28
C LEU A 139 1.31 -6.30 5.14
N ARG A 140 1.88 -5.66 4.14
CA ARG A 140 1.17 -5.28 2.91
C ARG A 140 1.50 -6.23 1.77
N HIS A 141 2.78 -6.32 1.44
CA HIS A 141 3.29 -7.16 0.38
C HIS A 141 4.42 -8.05 0.90
N ALA A 142 4.39 -9.32 0.53
CA ALA A 142 5.47 -10.28 0.72
C ALA A 142 5.39 -11.28 -0.44
N ASN A 143 6.17 -11.05 -1.50
CA ASN A 143 6.09 -11.87 -2.69
C ASN A 143 7.45 -12.07 -3.36
N ILE A 144 7.51 -13.10 -4.20
CA ILE A 144 8.63 -13.49 -5.03
C ILE A 144 8.17 -13.47 -6.47
N GLY A 145 8.92 -12.77 -7.34
CA GLY A 145 8.79 -12.85 -8.79
C GLY A 145 9.82 -13.83 -9.37
N ILE A 146 9.45 -14.58 -10.42
CA ILE A 146 10.36 -15.47 -11.15
C ILE A 146 10.24 -15.17 -12.64
N GLY A 147 11.29 -14.62 -13.21
CA GLY A 147 11.29 -14.06 -14.57
C GLY A 147 10.19 -13.01 -14.73
N ASP A 148 9.66 -12.91 -15.94
CA ASP A 148 8.64 -11.91 -16.29
C ASP A 148 7.21 -12.41 -16.06
N HIS A 149 7.02 -13.65 -15.59
CA HIS A 149 5.74 -14.32 -15.66
C HIS A 149 5.13 -14.68 -14.31
N TRP A 150 5.92 -15.08 -13.32
CA TRP A 150 5.39 -15.68 -12.10
C TRP A 150 5.52 -14.74 -10.90
N LEU A 151 4.45 -14.68 -10.12
CA LEU A 151 4.43 -14.06 -8.79
C LEU A 151 3.86 -15.06 -7.79
N ILE A 152 4.56 -15.22 -6.64
CA ILE A 152 4.17 -16.14 -5.56
C ILE A 152 4.25 -15.36 -4.25
N GLY A 153 3.16 -15.29 -3.50
CA GLY A 153 3.08 -14.61 -2.21
C GLY A 153 1.96 -13.59 -2.13
N GLN A 154 1.98 -12.75 -1.12
CA GLN A 154 0.94 -11.77 -0.83
C GLN A 154 1.15 -10.47 -1.61
N THR A 155 0.14 -10.05 -2.37
CA THR A 155 0.03 -8.72 -2.99
C THR A 155 -1.43 -8.43 -3.31
N TRP A 156 -1.71 -7.35 -4.06
CA TRP A 156 -3.05 -7.04 -4.54
C TRP A 156 -3.65 -8.21 -5.31
N THR A 157 -4.92 -8.52 -5.04
CA THR A 157 -5.67 -9.51 -5.83
C THR A 157 -5.62 -9.15 -7.32
N ASN A 158 -5.59 -10.16 -8.17
CA ASN A 158 -5.66 -9.96 -9.63
C ASN A 158 -7.04 -9.45 -10.09
N PHE A 159 -8.03 -9.53 -9.22
CA PHE A 159 -9.35 -8.95 -9.45
C PHE A 159 -9.37 -7.41 -9.37
N MET A 160 -8.45 -6.80 -8.59
CA MET A 160 -8.36 -5.36 -8.42
C MET A 160 -7.81 -4.64 -9.67
N PRO A 161 -8.50 -3.62 -10.22
CA PRO A 161 -8.00 -2.79 -11.31
C PRO A 161 -7.04 -1.70 -10.80
N LEU A 162 -5.82 -2.10 -10.42
CA LEU A 162 -4.86 -1.25 -9.72
C LEU A 162 -4.46 0.01 -10.50
N ASP A 163 -4.33 -0.08 -11.84
CA ASP A 163 -3.84 1.02 -12.68
C ASP A 163 -4.90 2.11 -12.94
N THR A 164 -6.15 1.87 -12.52
CA THR A 164 -7.25 2.83 -12.53
C THR A 164 -7.76 3.15 -11.14
N TYR A 165 -6.98 2.81 -10.10
CA TYR A 165 -7.34 3.13 -8.72
C TYR A 165 -7.32 4.64 -8.51
N PRO A 166 -8.41 5.27 -8.01
CA PRO A 166 -8.48 6.71 -7.82
C PRO A 166 -7.41 7.23 -6.85
N THR A 167 -6.86 8.38 -7.17
CA THR A 167 -5.82 9.01 -6.35
C THR A 167 -6.45 9.84 -5.24
N SER A 168 -6.17 9.50 -3.98
CA SER A 168 -6.66 10.21 -2.80
C SER A 168 -5.52 10.55 -1.83
N VAL A 169 -5.75 11.54 -0.97
CA VAL A 169 -4.90 11.82 0.19
C VAL A 169 -5.26 10.85 1.30
N GLU A 170 -6.54 10.55 1.43
CA GLU A 170 -7.08 9.53 2.32
C GLU A 170 -6.56 8.13 1.93
N PHE A 171 -6.48 7.23 2.91
CA PHE A 171 -5.83 5.93 2.74
C PHE A 171 -6.60 4.96 1.83
N ASN A 172 -7.93 4.88 2.00
CA ASN A 172 -8.78 3.93 1.27
C ASN A 172 -9.21 4.46 -0.10
N GLY A 173 -9.36 5.79 -0.26
CA GLY A 173 -10.00 6.40 -1.44
C GLY A 173 -11.52 6.16 -1.49
N PRO A 174 -12.16 6.42 -2.66
CA PRO A 174 -13.60 6.29 -2.81
C PRO A 174 -14.05 4.83 -2.80
N VAL A 175 -15.27 4.57 -2.31
CA VAL A 175 -15.94 3.27 -2.40
C VAL A 175 -16.21 2.87 -3.86
N GLY A 176 -16.63 1.63 -4.12
CA GLY A 176 -16.99 1.16 -5.47
C GLY A 176 -15.86 0.52 -6.26
N ILE A 177 -14.80 0.07 -5.60
CA ILE A 177 -13.66 -0.57 -6.25
C ILE A 177 -13.09 -1.69 -5.37
N PRO A 178 -12.65 -2.83 -5.95
CA PRO A 178 -11.94 -3.87 -5.21
C PRO A 178 -10.64 -3.36 -4.59
N PHE A 179 -10.39 -3.70 -3.32
CA PHE A 179 -9.24 -3.27 -2.53
C PHE A 179 -8.79 -4.37 -1.56
N ALA A 180 -8.28 -5.46 -2.07
CA ALA A 180 -7.83 -6.60 -1.26
C ALA A 180 -6.41 -7.02 -1.58
N ARG A 181 -5.68 -7.48 -0.58
CA ARG A 181 -4.35 -8.11 -0.70
C ARG A 181 -4.42 -9.50 -0.15
N VAL A 182 -4.01 -10.47 -0.97
CA VAL A 182 -4.12 -11.90 -0.67
C VAL A 182 -2.86 -12.65 -1.05
N PRO A 183 -2.50 -13.71 -0.34
CA PRO A 183 -1.56 -14.72 -0.82
C PRO A 183 -2.07 -15.35 -2.12
N GLN A 184 -1.16 -15.52 -3.09
CA GLN A 184 -1.54 -15.99 -4.41
C GLN A 184 -0.35 -16.59 -5.17
N ILE A 185 -0.68 -17.38 -6.20
CA ILE A 185 0.21 -17.74 -7.30
C ILE A 185 -0.40 -17.17 -8.56
N ARG A 186 0.32 -16.22 -9.21
CA ARG A 186 -0.14 -15.54 -10.43
C ARG A 186 0.81 -15.82 -11.57
N TYR A 187 0.23 -16.11 -12.73
CA TYR A 187 0.92 -16.12 -14.01
C TYR A 187 0.47 -14.94 -14.84
N THR A 188 1.42 -14.22 -15.42
CA THR A 188 1.18 -13.05 -16.28
C THR A 188 1.95 -13.21 -17.58
N ASN A 189 1.33 -12.85 -18.71
CA ASN A 189 2.01 -12.80 -19.98
C ASN A 189 1.61 -11.55 -20.76
N THR A 190 2.58 -10.92 -21.42
CA THR A 190 2.36 -9.72 -22.23
C THR A 190 2.47 -10.06 -23.71
N PHE A 191 1.47 -9.67 -24.47
CA PHE A 191 1.39 -9.85 -25.91
C PHE A 191 1.61 -8.52 -26.63
N GLY A 192 2.64 -8.46 -27.46
CA GLY A 192 3.08 -7.22 -28.06
C GLY A 192 3.59 -6.24 -27.02
N SER A 193 3.26 -4.95 -27.14
CA SER A 193 3.72 -3.88 -26.26
C SER A 193 2.65 -3.35 -25.29
N ALA A 194 1.41 -3.81 -25.40
CA ALA A 194 0.29 -3.15 -24.74
C ALA A 194 -0.74 -4.10 -24.12
N THR A 195 -0.76 -5.38 -24.46
CA THR A 195 -1.79 -6.31 -23.97
C THR A 195 -1.20 -7.28 -22.96
N THR A 196 -1.76 -7.31 -21.76
CA THR A 196 -1.37 -8.24 -20.69
C THR A 196 -2.53 -9.14 -20.32
N VAL A 197 -2.26 -10.42 -20.13
CA VAL A 197 -3.22 -11.42 -19.62
C VAL A 197 -2.65 -12.06 -18.38
N SER A 198 -3.46 -12.21 -17.34
CA SER A 198 -3.05 -12.82 -16.09
C SER A 198 -4.11 -13.77 -15.53
N PHE A 199 -3.63 -14.80 -14.83
CA PHE A 199 -4.46 -15.75 -14.08
C PHE A 199 -3.84 -15.96 -12.72
N SER A 200 -4.65 -16.05 -11.64
CA SER A 200 -4.15 -16.42 -10.34
C SER A 200 -5.05 -17.37 -9.57
N ILE A 201 -4.43 -18.08 -8.66
CA ILE A 201 -5.05 -18.88 -7.60
C ILE A 201 -4.76 -18.10 -6.33
N GLU A 202 -5.80 -17.69 -5.61
CA GLU A 202 -5.74 -16.75 -4.50
C GLU A 202 -6.38 -17.32 -3.24
N GLU A 203 -5.90 -16.89 -2.07
CA GLU A 203 -6.59 -17.09 -0.81
C GLU A 203 -7.89 -16.28 -0.79
N ASN A 204 -8.95 -16.86 -0.23
CA ASN A 204 -10.23 -16.20 -0.11
C ASN A 204 -10.22 -15.17 1.03
N VAL A 205 -10.71 -13.95 0.78
CA VAL A 205 -10.85 -12.91 1.81
C VAL A 205 -12.18 -12.93 2.55
N SER A 206 -13.20 -13.64 2.01
CA SER A 206 -14.57 -13.57 2.50
C SER A 206 -14.91 -14.59 3.58
N GLY A 207 -14.01 -15.50 3.91
CA GLY A 207 -14.28 -16.52 4.92
C GLY A 207 -13.07 -16.85 5.77
N SER A 208 -13.34 -17.16 7.02
CA SER A 208 -12.33 -17.62 7.96
C SER A 208 -12.11 -19.11 7.80
N ASN A 209 -12.06 -19.79 6.83
CA ASN A 209 -11.75 -21.21 6.60
C ASN A 209 -12.42 -21.76 5.33
N SER A 210 -12.46 -20.99 4.25
CA SER A 210 -12.86 -21.56 2.97
C SER A 210 -11.85 -22.64 2.56
N ASP A 211 -12.32 -23.84 2.33
CA ASP A 211 -11.51 -24.97 1.86
C ASP A 211 -11.12 -24.79 0.38
N ASP A 212 -11.80 -23.88 -0.34
CA ASP A 212 -11.62 -23.65 -1.76
C ASP A 212 -10.85 -22.34 -2.05
N PRO A 213 -9.84 -22.39 -2.96
CA PRO A 213 -9.17 -21.18 -3.42
C PRO A 213 -10.08 -20.39 -4.36
N VAL A 214 -9.80 -19.08 -4.44
CA VAL A 214 -10.41 -18.20 -5.44
C VAL A 214 -9.57 -18.20 -6.70
N LEU A 215 -10.24 -18.31 -7.86
CA LEU A 215 -9.63 -18.19 -9.17
C LEU A 215 -9.92 -16.81 -9.75
N THR A 216 -8.90 -16.16 -10.25
CA THR A 216 -9.07 -14.86 -10.94
C THR A 216 -8.41 -14.88 -12.31
N GLY A 217 -8.97 -14.10 -13.22
CA GLY A 217 -8.40 -13.87 -14.54
C GLY A 217 -8.56 -12.42 -14.94
N ALA A 218 -7.57 -11.85 -15.65
CA ALA A 218 -7.66 -10.50 -16.14
C ALA A 218 -7.00 -10.32 -17.51
N VAL A 219 -7.55 -9.40 -18.29
CA VAL A 219 -6.96 -8.91 -19.52
C VAL A 219 -6.90 -7.39 -19.46
N GLU A 220 -5.74 -6.82 -19.83
CA GLU A 220 -5.50 -5.39 -19.84
C GLU A 220 -4.87 -4.97 -21.16
N TYR A 221 -5.34 -3.86 -21.70
CA TYR A 221 -4.70 -3.10 -22.77
C TYR A 221 -4.26 -1.74 -22.22
N ASN A 222 -2.97 -1.41 -22.38
CA ASN A 222 -2.43 -0.13 -21.93
C ASN A 222 -1.34 0.35 -22.89
N ASP A 223 -1.60 1.41 -23.65
CA ASP A 223 -0.65 2.04 -24.55
C ASP A 223 -0.10 3.38 -24.03
N GLY A 224 -0.40 3.70 -22.76
CA GLY A 224 -0.01 4.93 -22.08
C GLY A 224 -0.99 6.10 -22.29
N LYS A 225 -1.82 6.08 -23.34
CA LYS A 225 -2.91 7.04 -23.58
C LYS A 225 -4.27 6.47 -23.22
N TYR A 226 -4.50 5.21 -23.56
CA TYR A 226 -5.72 4.46 -23.27
C TYR A 226 -5.37 3.25 -22.42
N LEU A 227 -6.16 3.03 -21.41
CA LEU A 227 -6.14 1.79 -20.63
C LEU A 227 -7.55 1.22 -20.64
N ALA A 228 -7.66 -0.08 -20.85
CA ALA A 228 -8.89 -0.85 -20.67
C ALA A 228 -8.54 -2.18 -20.02
N ARG A 229 -9.22 -2.53 -18.91
CA ARG A 229 -9.03 -3.78 -18.19
C ARG A 229 -10.37 -4.42 -17.91
N ALA A 230 -10.42 -5.75 -18.04
CA ALA A 230 -11.51 -6.59 -17.55
C ALA A 230 -10.92 -7.67 -16.65
N SER A 231 -11.57 -7.95 -15.51
CA SER A 231 -11.19 -9.08 -14.66
C SER A 231 -12.41 -9.84 -14.18
N VAL A 232 -12.20 -11.11 -13.83
CA VAL A 232 -13.22 -12.01 -13.28
C VAL A 232 -12.68 -12.69 -12.04
N LEU A 233 -13.62 -13.05 -11.15
CA LEU A 233 -13.37 -13.79 -9.92
C LEU A 233 -14.38 -14.94 -9.82
N TYR A 234 -13.92 -16.12 -9.41
CA TYR A 234 -14.74 -17.26 -9.10
C TYR A 234 -14.19 -18.01 -7.89
N GLY A 235 -15.06 -18.35 -6.95
CA GLY A 235 -14.74 -19.09 -5.74
C GLY A 235 -15.99 -19.41 -4.95
N LYS A 236 -15.81 -19.62 -3.65
CA LYS A 236 -16.90 -19.84 -2.72
C LYS A 236 -16.70 -18.98 -1.48
N ALA A 237 -17.77 -18.45 -0.94
CA ALA A 237 -17.77 -17.76 0.36
C ALA A 237 -18.45 -18.64 1.40
N GLU A 238 -17.89 -18.65 2.62
CA GLU A 238 -18.38 -19.48 3.71
C GLU A 238 -18.63 -18.62 4.96
N SER A 239 -19.73 -18.94 5.64
CA SER A 239 -20.06 -18.35 6.94
C SER A 239 -20.69 -19.41 7.85
N GLY A 240 -19.96 -19.94 8.80
CA GLY A 240 -20.37 -21.06 9.64
C GLY A 240 -20.56 -22.33 8.83
N SER A 241 -21.80 -22.78 8.67
CA SER A 241 -22.15 -23.94 7.84
C SER A 241 -22.79 -23.60 6.50
N VAL A 242 -22.86 -22.31 6.19
CA VAL A 242 -23.42 -21.81 4.93
C VAL A 242 -22.28 -21.60 3.94
N GLU A 243 -22.41 -22.18 2.75
CA GLU A 243 -21.51 -22.00 1.62
C GLU A 243 -22.34 -21.45 0.46
N VAL A 244 -21.83 -20.44 -0.24
CA VAL A 244 -22.43 -19.86 -1.45
C VAL A 244 -21.39 -19.72 -2.54
N ASP A 245 -21.82 -19.73 -3.79
CA ASP A 245 -20.93 -19.38 -4.89
C ASP A 245 -20.50 -17.91 -4.79
N GLN A 246 -19.26 -17.64 -5.12
CA GLN A 246 -18.68 -16.31 -5.16
C GLN A 246 -18.25 -16.00 -6.59
N THR A 247 -18.88 -15.00 -7.19
CA THR A 247 -18.58 -14.60 -8.58
C THR A 247 -18.48 -13.09 -8.69
N GLY A 248 -17.57 -12.62 -9.52
CA GLY A 248 -17.43 -11.20 -9.74
C GLY A 248 -16.76 -10.85 -11.06
N PHE A 249 -17.05 -9.67 -11.56
CA PHE A 249 -16.31 -9.10 -12.66
C PHE A 249 -16.05 -7.61 -12.47
N THR A 250 -14.96 -7.10 -13.07
CA THR A 250 -14.66 -5.68 -13.15
C THR A 250 -14.45 -5.27 -14.58
N LEU A 251 -14.86 -4.03 -14.88
CA LEU A 251 -14.50 -3.32 -16.10
C LEU A 251 -13.92 -1.98 -15.71
N SER A 252 -12.75 -1.67 -16.22
CA SER A 252 -12.09 -0.40 -15.90
C SER A 252 -11.39 0.19 -17.12
N GLY A 253 -11.20 1.49 -17.08
CA GLY A 253 -10.51 2.18 -18.15
C GLY A 253 -10.08 3.58 -17.78
N SER A 254 -9.08 4.06 -18.50
CA SER A 254 -8.65 5.44 -18.41
C SER A 254 -8.25 6.01 -19.76
N ILE A 255 -8.33 7.33 -19.87
CA ILE A 255 -7.89 8.08 -21.04
C ILE A 255 -7.14 9.33 -20.60
N ARG A 256 -6.04 9.63 -21.31
CA ARG A 256 -5.32 10.91 -21.23
C ARG A 256 -5.56 11.74 -22.50
N PRO A 257 -6.65 12.53 -22.55
CA PRO A 257 -7.09 13.20 -23.76
C PRO A 257 -6.21 14.40 -24.14
N TRP A 258 -5.55 15.03 -23.19
CA TRP A 258 -4.60 16.13 -23.34
C TRP A 258 -3.51 16.07 -22.27
N GLU A 259 -2.51 16.92 -22.37
CA GLU A 259 -1.40 17.01 -21.43
C GLU A 259 -1.90 17.33 -20.00
N GLY A 260 -1.50 16.47 -19.05
CA GLY A 260 -1.89 16.57 -17.65
C GLY A 260 -3.32 16.15 -17.32
N GLY A 261 -4.17 15.88 -18.33
CA GLY A 261 -5.54 15.42 -18.12
C GLY A 261 -5.64 13.90 -17.98
N LEU A 262 -6.42 13.41 -17.01
CA LEU A 262 -6.75 12.00 -16.82
C LEU A 262 -8.24 11.88 -16.50
N PHE A 263 -8.93 10.99 -17.23
CA PHE A 263 -10.25 10.46 -16.84
C PHE A 263 -10.13 8.97 -16.63
N GLN A 264 -10.71 8.46 -15.55
CA GLN A 264 -10.78 7.03 -15.31
C GLN A 264 -12.10 6.61 -14.69
N VAL A 265 -12.47 5.37 -14.95
CA VAL A 265 -13.72 4.75 -14.49
C VAL A 265 -13.45 3.30 -14.13
N ASN A 266 -14.08 2.85 -13.06
CA ASN A 266 -14.15 1.45 -12.68
C ASN A 266 -15.60 1.08 -12.45
N TYR A 267 -15.95 -0.14 -12.78
CA TYR A 267 -17.21 -0.80 -12.47
C TYR A 267 -16.92 -2.19 -11.95
N VAL A 268 -17.61 -2.58 -10.90
CA VAL A 268 -17.56 -3.92 -10.31
C VAL A 268 -18.97 -4.40 -10.04
N ASN A 269 -19.21 -5.67 -10.30
CA ASN A 269 -20.45 -6.35 -9.95
C ASN A 269 -20.15 -7.80 -9.56
N GLY A 270 -20.91 -8.35 -8.64
CA GLY A 270 -20.80 -9.77 -8.31
C GLY A 270 -21.56 -10.17 -7.06
N GLU A 271 -21.62 -11.48 -6.88
CA GLU A 271 -22.23 -12.16 -5.74
C GLU A 271 -21.17 -12.52 -4.71
N ALA A 272 -21.43 -12.27 -3.44
CA ALA A 272 -20.59 -12.59 -2.30
C ALA A 272 -19.18 -11.97 -2.34
N ILE A 273 -18.99 -10.86 -3.06
CA ILE A 273 -17.67 -10.16 -3.19
C ILE A 273 -17.51 -8.92 -2.31
N GLY A 274 -18.49 -8.59 -1.46
CA GLY A 274 -18.46 -7.42 -0.58
C GLY A 274 -17.14 -7.27 0.22
N PRO A 275 -16.54 -8.33 0.79
CA PRO A 275 -15.26 -8.25 1.50
C PRO A 275 -14.06 -7.86 0.62
N TYR A 276 -14.17 -7.94 -0.70
CA TYR A 276 -13.14 -7.46 -1.64
C TYR A 276 -13.22 -5.95 -1.87
N LEU A 277 -14.35 -5.28 -1.56
CA LEU A 277 -14.59 -3.86 -1.81
C LEU A 277 -14.17 -3.00 -0.60
N ILE A 278 -14.03 -1.69 -0.83
CA ILE A 278 -13.68 -0.73 0.22
C ILE A 278 -14.75 -0.63 1.31
N GLY A 279 -16.03 -0.76 0.95
CA GLY A 279 -17.14 -0.76 1.90
C GLY A 279 -17.13 -1.93 2.86
N LEU A 280 -16.40 -3.01 2.56
CA LEU A 280 -16.26 -4.21 3.40
C LEU A 280 -17.60 -4.84 3.78
N GLY A 281 -18.52 -4.91 2.81
CA GLY A 281 -19.83 -5.53 3.02
C GLY A 281 -19.75 -7.04 3.24
N ASP A 282 -20.77 -7.60 3.88
CA ASP A 282 -20.86 -9.04 4.12
C ASP A 282 -21.04 -9.82 2.81
N ALA A 283 -20.31 -10.92 2.66
CA ALA A 283 -20.48 -11.82 1.52
C ALA A 283 -21.80 -12.61 1.59
N ILE A 284 -22.23 -12.94 2.81
CA ILE A 284 -23.41 -13.77 3.07
C ILE A 284 -24.30 -13.06 4.11
N VAL A 285 -25.55 -12.82 3.76
CA VAL A 285 -26.56 -12.22 4.63
C VAL A 285 -27.77 -13.14 4.72
N GLY A 286 -28.19 -13.49 5.93
CA GLY A 286 -29.36 -14.35 6.12
C GLY A 286 -29.24 -15.78 5.56
N GLY A 287 -28.04 -16.21 5.17
CA GLY A 287 -27.78 -17.50 4.55
C GLY A 287 -27.77 -17.48 3.01
N GLU A 288 -27.87 -16.31 2.40
CA GLU A 288 -27.85 -16.08 0.97
C GLU A 288 -26.62 -15.26 0.55
N ALA A 289 -26.12 -15.43 -0.66
CA ALA A 289 -25.08 -14.58 -1.23
C ALA A 289 -25.60 -13.14 -1.30
N ASN A 290 -24.74 -12.18 -0.98
CA ASN A 290 -25.10 -10.77 -1.10
C ASN A 290 -24.54 -10.22 -2.41
N ASP A 291 -25.43 -9.73 -3.27
CA ASP A 291 -25.05 -9.09 -4.52
C ASP A 291 -24.56 -7.66 -4.25
N VAL A 292 -23.59 -7.24 -5.02
CA VAL A 292 -23.06 -5.88 -4.94
C VAL A 292 -22.73 -5.32 -6.32
N ASP A 293 -23.14 -4.09 -6.53
CA ASP A 293 -22.72 -3.23 -7.64
C ASP A 293 -21.88 -2.07 -7.11
N GLY A 294 -20.83 -1.72 -7.82
CA GLY A 294 -19.99 -0.57 -7.44
C GLY A 294 -19.35 0.10 -8.63
N TYR A 295 -19.10 1.39 -8.52
CA TYR A 295 -18.34 2.12 -9.53
C TYR A 295 -17.59 3.31 -8.96
N THR A 296 -16.50 3.68 -9.63
CA THR A 296 -15.77 4.92 -9.37
C THR A 296 -15.57 5.69 -10.67
N VAL A 297 -15.58 7.02 -10.56
CA VAL A 297 -15.24 7.94 -11.64
C VAL A 297 -14.25 8.97 -11.12
N GLU A 298 -13.15 9.18 -11.81
CA GLU A 298 -12.18 10.21 -11.45
C GLU A 298 -11.81 11.08 -12.63
N PHE A 299 -11.68 12.39 -12.36
CA PHE A 299 -11.01 13.35 -13.23
C PHE A 299 -9.84 13.99 -12.50
N ARG A 300 -8.69 14.05 -13.16
CA ARG A 300 -7.49 14.73 -12.66
C ARG A 300 -6.89 15.67 -13.70
N GLN A 301 -6.25 16.73 -13.20
CA GLN A 301 -5.54 17.70 -14.06
C GLN A 301 -4.25 18.17 -13.39
N ASP A 302 -3.15 18.07 -14.11
CA ASP A 302 -1.93 18.82 -13.81
C ASP A 302 -2.13 20.29 -14.19
N ILE A 303 -2.23 21.16 -13.20
CA ILE A 303 -2.38 22.61 -13.41
C ILE A 303 -1.02 23.24 -13.74
N THR A 304 0.03 22.73 -13.12
CA THR A 304 1.44 23.06 -13.36
C THR A 304 2.30 21.83 -13.11
N PRO A 305 3.61 21.84 -13.41
CA PRO A 305 4.50 20.74 -13.06
C PRO A 305 4.56 20.41 -11.55
N LYS A 306 4.06 21.32 -10.70
CA LYS A 306 4.04 21.16 -9.24
C LYS A 306 2.64 20.93 -8.65
N TRP A 307 1.58 21.30 -9.37
CA TRP A 307 0.22 21.22 -8.88
C TRP A 307 -0.61 20.25 -9.68
N ASN A 308 -1.17 19.25 -9.02
CA ASN A 308 -2.17 18.34 -9.55
C ASN A 308 -3.44 18.45 -8.69
N VAL A 309 -4.60 18.46 -9.34
CA VAL A 309 -5.91 18.50 -8.69
C VAL A 309 -6.79 17.38 -9.20
N GLY A 310 -7.71 16.89 -8.38
CA GLY A 310 -8.58 15.80 -8.76
C GLY A 310 -9.93 15.85 -8.05
N ILE A 311 -10.90 15.20 -8.68
CA ILE A 311 -12.19 14.87 -8.09
C ILE A 311 -12.51 13.43 -8.43
N ALA A 312 -12.92 12.67 -7.42
CA ALA A 312 -13.36 11.30 -7.58
C ALA A 312 -14.71 11.09 -6.88
N TYR A 313 -15.55 10.26 -7.48
CA TYR A 313 -16.82 9.79 -6.94
C TYR A 313 -16.79 8.28 -6.86
N GLY A 314 -17.35 7.72 -5.80
CA GLY A 314 -17.51 6.27 -5.61
C GLY A 314 -18.89 5.93 -5.08
N TYR A 315 -19.38 4.77 -5.49
CA TYR A 315 -20.69 4.25 -5.15
C TYR A 315 -20.63 2.74 -4.97
N GLU A 316 -21.29 2.22 -3.94
CA GLU A 316 -21.53 0.79 -3.70
C GLU A 316 -23.00 0.59 -3.30
N ASP A 317 -23.64 -0.43 -3.89
CA ASP A 317 -25.01 -0.84 -3.60
C ASP A 317 -25.06 -2.35 -3.35
N TYR A 318 -25.74 -2.75 -2.28
CA TYR A 318 -25.87 -4.13 -1.81
C TYR A 318 -27.35 -4.52 -1.79
N ASP A 319 -27.69 -5.61 -2.41
CA ASP A 319 -29.09 -6.12 -2.46
C ASP A 319 -29.65 -6.44 -1.07
N LEU A 320 -28.79 -6.94 -0.16
CA LEU A 320 -29.17 -7.28 1.19
C LEU A 320 -28.42 -6.36 2.19
N PRO A 321 -29.09 -5.93 3.28
CA PRO A 321 -28.44 -5.12 4.29
C PRO A 321 -27.21 -5.81 4.87
N THR A 322 -26.07 -5.23 4.60
CA THR A 322 -24.78 -5.67 5.15
C THR A 322 -24.45 -4.97 6.45
N SER A 323 -23.43 -5.39 7.19
CA SER A 323 -23.17 -4.86 8.52
C SER A 323 -21.69 -4.59 8.80
N THR A 324 -21.46 -3.53 9.56
CA THR A 324 -20.16 -3.26 10.19
C THR A 324 -20.37 -3.14 11.69
N GLY A 325 -20.10 -4.22 12.42
CA GLY A 325 -20.37 -4.30 13.85
C GLY A 325 -21.89 -4.22 14.14
N THR A 326 -22.36 -3.12 14.70
CA THR A 326 -23.79 -2.89 15.02
C THR A 326 -24.52 -2.00 14.01
N LEU A 327 -23.81 -1.50 13.00
CA LEU A 327 -24.37 -0.64 11.96
C LEU A 327 -24.68 -1.49 10.73
N SER A 328 -25.78 -1.18 10.05
CA SER A 328 -26.15 -1.79 8.78
C SER A 328 -26.14 -0.74 7.66
N PHE A 329 -25.98 -1.19 6.44
CA PHE A 329 -26.07 -0.36 5.23
C PHE A 329 -26.44 -1.22 4.01
N THR A 330 -27.04 -0.58 3.04
CA THR A 330 -27.29 -1.13 1.71
C THR A 330 -26.55 -0.32 0.65
N GLU A 331 -26.26 0.95 0.93
CA GLU A 331 -25.68 1.85 -0.07
C GLU A 331 -24.63 2.77 0.58
N LEU A 332 -23.53 2.97 -0.13
CA LEU A 332 -22.43 3.85 0.27
C LEU A 332 -22.05 4.77 -0.89
N GLU A 333 -21.90 6.08 -0.59
CA GLU A 333 -21.40 7.07 -1.54
C GLU A 333 -20.21 7.83 -0.96
N THR A 334 -19.27 8.19 -1.83
CA THR A 334 -18.15 9.08 -1.46
C THR A 334 -17.81 10.06 -2.56
N ILE A 335 -17.47 11.28 -2.17
CA ILE A 335 -16.89 12.31 -3.04
C ILE A 335 -15.56 12.75 -2.44
N HIS A 336 -14.51 12.74 -3.25
CA HIS A 336 -13.16 13.17 -2.89
C HIS A 336 -12.73 14.33 -3.80
N VAL A 337 -12.37 15.47 -3.23
CA VAL A 337 -11.81 16.61 -3.97
C VAL A 337 -10.45 16.91 -3.40
N ASN A 338 -9.40 16.77 -4.20
CA ASN A 338 -8.03 16.84 -3.69
C ASN A 338 -7.10 17.72 -4.53
N ALA A 339 -6.02 18.15 -3.88
CA ALA A 339 -4.92 18.88 -4.48
C ALA A 339 -3.59 18.39 -3.91
N PHE A 340 -2.62 18.20 -4.80
CA PHE A 340 -1.25 17.80 -4.45
C PHE A 340 -0.28 18.86 -4.93
N TYR A 341 0.65 19.25 -4.04
CA TYR A 341 1.72 20.17 -4.33
C TYR A 341 3.09 19.52 -4.14
N LYS A 342 3.82 19.32 -5.21
CA LYS A 342 5.22 18.89 -5.20
C LYS A 342 6.11 20.03 -4.72
N ALA A 343 6.40 20.05 -3.43
CA ALA A 343 7.30 21.05 -2.84
C ALA A 343 8.75 20.81 -3.31
N THR A 344 9.19 19.55 -3.31
CA THR A 344 10.44 19.05 -3.89
C THR A 344 10.18 17.75 -4.63
N ASP A 345 11.22 17.12 -5.21
CA ASP A 345 11.09 15.79 -5.85
C ASP A 345 10.68 14.69 -4.84
N SER A 346 11.03 14.84 -3.57
CA SER A 346 10.72 13.87 -2.50
C SER A 346 9.55 14.30 -1.61
N LEU A 347 9.25 15.61 -1.47
CA LEU A 347 8.25 16.13 -0.54
C LEU A 347 6.99 16.58 -1.28
N THR A 348 5.86 15.97 -0.95
CA THR A 348 4.53 16.35 -1.41
C THR A 348 3.69 16.83 -0.23
N LEU A 349 3.04 17.99 -0.38
CA LEU A 349 2.00 18.49 0.51
C LEU A 349 0.66 18.28 -0.19
N SER A 350 -0.37 17.88 0.53
CA SER A 350 -1.67 17.62 -0.06
C SER A 350 -2.83 18.03 0.85
N ALA A 351 -3.96 18.31 0.22
CA ALA A 351 -5.22 18.61 0.88
C ALA A 351 -6.34 17.85 0.18
N GLU A 352 -7.33 17.39 0.95
CA GLU A 352 -8.51 16.70 0.44
C GLU A 352 -9.74 17.08 1.26
N TYR A 353 -10.85 17.29 0.58
CA TYR A 353 -12.19 17.30 1.17
C TYR A 353 -12.88 16.02 0.78
N ILE A 354 -13.48 15.36 1.77
CA ILE A 354 -14.20 14.09 1.62
C ILE A 354 -15.62 14.31 2.11
N TYR A 355 -16.60 13.88 1.33
CA TYR A 355 -17.98 13.70 1.75
C TYR A 355 -18.32 12.23 1.59
N GLY A 356 -18.99 11.66 2.59
CA GLY A 356 -19.48 10.29 2.56
C GLY A 356 -20.92 10.20 3.05
N GLU A 357 -21.67 9.28 2.44
CA GLU A 357 -23.04 8.97 2.79
C GLU A 357 -23.22 7.46 2.94
N ARG A 358 -23.99 7.05 3.95
CA ARG A 358 -24.36 5.67 4.24
C ARG A 358 -25.88 5.57 4.38
N ASN A 359 -26.51 4.78 3.54
CA ASN A 359 -27.93 4.48 3.59
C ASN A 359 -28.17 3.17 4.33
N ASP A 360 -29.06 3.21 5.31
CA ASP A 360 -29.56 2.07 6.06
C ASP A 360 -31.02 1.83 5.69
N GLU A 361 -31.22 1.06 4.60
CA GLU A 361 -32.58 0.78 4.09
C GLU A 361 -33.51 0.13 5.11
N PRO A 362 -33.08 -0.84 5.95
CA PRO A 362 -33.95 -1.42 6.98
C PRO A 362 -34.55 -0.42 7.93
N THR A 363 -33.86 0.66 8.23
CA THR A 363 -34.37 1.73 9.08
C THR A 363 -34.91 2.93 8.29
N GLY A 364 -34.64 2.98 6.99
CA GLY A 364 -34.95 4.11 6.10
C GLY A 364 -34.20 5.38 6.47
N ARG A 365 -33.00 5.25 7.04
CA ARG A 365 -32.16 6.36 7.52
C ARG A 365 -30.93 6.53 6.66
N THR A 366 -30.60 7.78 6.38
CA THR A 366 -29.37 8.19 5.72
C THR A 366 -28.48 8.91 6.73
N PHE A 367 -27.21 8.59 6.74
CA PHE A 367 -26.19 9.22 7.57
C PHE A 367 -25.09 9.76 6.67
N ASP A 368 -24.68 10.98 6.90
CA ASP A 368 -23.63 11.64 6.15
C ASP A 368 -22.54 12.18 7.06
N GLY A 369 -21.36 12.38 6.49
CA GLY A 369 -20.24 12.96 7.19
C GLY A 369 -19.23 13.56 6.22
N SER A 370 -18.54 14.58 6.70
CA SER A 370 -17.54 15.26 5.89
C SER A 370 -16.23 15.44 6.65
N ARG A 371 -15.12 15.42 5.91
CA ARG A 371 -13.76 15.55 6.43
C ARG A 371 -12.94 16.50 5.56
N VAL A 372 -12.09 17.29 6.22
CA VAL A 372 -10.94 17.93 5.57
C VAL A 372 -9.68 17.26 6.08
N GLN A 373 -8.83 16.82 5.15
CA GLN A 373 -7.55 16.19 5.45
C GLN A 373 -6.40 16.97 4.82
N LEU A 374 -5.34 17.20 5.58
CA LEU A 374 -4.07 17.75 5.11
C LEU A 374 -2.98 16.71 5.33
N ALA A 375 -2.05 16.58 4.40
CA ALA A 375 -0.93 15.66 4.57
C ALA A 375 0.39 16.23 4.09
N ALA A 376 1.46 15.77 4.72
CA ALA A 376 2.83 15.93 4.27
C ALA A 376 3.46 14.55 4.11
N GLN A 377 3.99 14.26 2.91
CA GLN A 377 4.59 12.97 2.58
C GLN A 377 6.00 13.17 2.04
N LEU A 378 6.98 12.52 2.67
CA LEU A 378 8.38 12.48 2.26
C LEU A 378 8.71 11.07 1.75
N ASN A 379 9.01 10.97 0.45
CA ASN A 379 9.42 9.70 -0.19
C ASN A 379 10.94 9.52 -0.12
N PHE A 380 11.39 8.29 -0.01
CA PHE A 380 12.80 7.89 -0.03
C PHE A 380 13.00 6.55 -0.75
#